data_5d15ec1cb4b84044c1aa42bca9f78413
#
_entry.id   5d15ec1cb4b84044c1aa42bca9f78413
#
_cell.length_a   1.000
_cell.length_b   1.000
_cell.length_c   1.000
_cell.angle_alpha   90.00
_cell.angle_beta   90.00
_cell.angle_gamma   90.00
#
_symmetry.space_group_name_H-M   'P 1'
#
loop_
_entity.id
_entity.type
_entity.pdbx_description
1 polymer ?
#
loop_
_entity_poly.entity_id
_entity_poly.type
_entity_poly.pdbx_seq_one_letter_code
_entity_poly.pdbx_strand_id
1 'polypeptide(L)'
;QRPEEAVTIRLGGLKGPTSMGMVKLLDDAEKGETANEIQFTMATTADELTPLFIKGDLDIVAVPANLGAVLYQKTEGNVQFCAINTLGVLYIVENGDVTVKSIEDLKGKTILATGQGSTPEMALTYLLAQHGLTIGEDVTVEWKNETSEILAEMTNRTGVIAMLPQPYVTVAGTKVENLNVVLDLTKEWQDLD
;
A
#
# COMPACT_ATOMS: atom_id res chain seq x y z
N GLN A 1 18.18 7.53 27.41
CA GLN A 1 19.56 7.99 27.23
C GLN A 1 19.85 7.91 25.73
N ARG A 2 20.30 9.00 25.12
CA ARG A 2 20.81 8.95 23.74
C ARG A 2 22.11 8.13 23.76
N PRO A 3 22.37 7.27 22.74
CA PRO A 3 23.69 6.65 22.60
C PRO A 3 24.78 7.74 22.59
N GLU A 4 25.90 7.52 23.22
CA GLU A 4 27.02 8.45 23.22
C GLU A 4 27.67 8.57 21.82
N GLU A 5 27.49 7.59 20.97
CA GLU A 5 27.95 7.58 19.57
C GLU A 5 26.80 7.35 18.60
N ALA A 6 26.77 8.13 17.52
CA ALA A 6 25.82 7.94 16.42
C ALA A 6 26.11 6.61 15.71
N VAL A 7 25.07 5.86 15.42
CA VAL A 7 25.18 4.62 14.66
C VAL A 7 24.50 4.80 13.29
N THR A 8 24.97 4.03 12.32
CA THR A 8 24.33 3.97 11.01
C THR A 8 23.18 2.96 11.07
N ILE A 9 21.97 3.40 10.68
CA ILE A 9 20.76 2.57 10.56
C ILE A 9 20.44 2.40 9.09
N ARG A 10 20.44 1.16 8.60
CA ARG A 10 20.09 0.80 7.23
C ARG A 10 18.60 0.52 7.16
N LEU A 11 17.86 1.46 6.57
CA LEU A 11 16.40 1.48 6.53
C LEU A 11 15.92 1.14 5.12
N GLY A 12 15.04 0.15 4.98
CA GLY A 12 14.40 -0.20 3.71
C GLY A 12 12.92 0.19 3.70
N GLY A 13 12.40 0.58 2.54
CA GLY A 13 10.98 0.88 2.38
C GLY A 13 10.50 0.70 0.95
N LEU A 14 9.20 0.46 0.80
CA LEU A 14 8.56 0.34 -0.51
C LEU A 14 8.14 1.71 -1.04
N LYS A 15 8.24 1.89 -2.34
CA LYS A 15 7.71 3.05 -3.05
C LYS A 15 6.20 3.15 -2.81
N GLY A 16 5.75 4.29 -2.29
CA GLY A 16 4.33 4.55 -2.03
C GLY A 16 4.01 4.69 -0.52
N PRO A 17 2.80 4.26 -0.08
CA PRO A 17 2.29 4.54 1.26
C PRO A 17 3.20 4.07 2.40
N THR A 18 3.83 2.91 2.24
CA THR A 18 4.74 2.33 3.24
C THR A 18 5.91 3.24 3.59
N SER A 19 6.45 3.99 2.62
CA SER A 19 7.54 4.94 2.87
C SER A 19 7.06 6.33 3.25
N MET A 20 5.81 6.70 2.94
CA MET A 20 5.28 8.04 3.24
C MET A 20 5.26 8.34 4.74
N GLY A 21 4.99 7.36 5.59
CA GLY A 21 5.03 7.55 7.04
C GLY A 21 6.42 7.88 7.59
N MET A 22 7.47 7.68 6.79
CA MET A 22 8.86 7.96 7.15
C MET A 22 9.42 9.24 6.55
N VAL A 23 8.63 9.98 5.73
CA VAL A 23 9.11 11.17 4.99
C VAL A 23 9.78 12.19 5.90
N LYS A 24 9.20 12.47 7.07
CA LYS A 24 9.78 13.41 8.03
C LYS A 24 11.15 12.93 8.55
N LEU A 25 11.27 11.64 8.88
CA LEU A 25 12.54 11.07 9.32
C LEU A 25 13.61 11.16 8.24
N LEU A 26 13.24 10.88 6.98
CA LEU A 26 14.17 10.92 5.84
C LEU A 26 14.62 12.35 5.54
N ASP A 27 13.70 13.34 5.59
CA ASP A 27 14.01 14.76 5.44
C ASP A 27 14.96 15.26 6.54
N ASP A 28 14.71 14.88 7.80
CA ASP A 28 15.58 15.22 8.92
C ASP A 28 16.97 14.57 8.80
N ALA A 29 17.01 13.33 8.28
CA ALA A 29 18.28 12.63 8.07
C ALA A 29 19.12 13.33 6.98
N GLU A 30 18.52 13.76 5.87
CA GLU A 30 19.20 14.53 4.82
C GLU A 30 19.76 15.86 5.36
N LYS A 31 19.09 16.47 6.32
CA LYS A 31 19.53 17.72 6.98
C LYS A 31 20.56 17.49 8.09
N GLY A 32 20.83 16.24 8.46
CA GLY A 32 21.71 15.91 9.59
C GLY A 32 21.10 16.22 10.96
N GLU A 33 19.76 16.28 11.04
CA GLU A 33 19.02 16.61 12.26
C GLU A 33 18.61 15.37 13.07
N THR A 34 18.92 14.18 12.57
CA THR A 34 18.68 12.89 13.28
C THR A 34 19.81 12.56 14.26
N ALA A 35 19.49 11.80 15.31
CA ALA A 35 20.48 11.35 16.29
C ALA A 35 21.44 10.29 15.72
N ASN A 36 21.01 9.58 14.68
CA ASN A 36 21.76 8.53 13.99
C ASN A 36 21.83 8.82 12.49
N GLU A 37 22.82 8.24 11.82
CA GLU A 37 22.87 8.27 10.36
C GLU A 37 21.81 7.30 9.79
N ILE A 38 21.01 7.75 8.84
CA ILE A 38 19.99 6.94 8.17
C ILE A 38 20.43 6.70 6.73
N GLN A 39 20.65 5.44 6.37
CA GLN A 39 20.88 4.99 4.99
C GLN A 39 19.60 4.35 4.47
N PHE A 40 18.91 5.03 3.55
CA PHE A 40 17.62 4.59 3.05
C PHE A 40 17.72 3.89 1.70
N THR A 41 17.15 2.69 1.61
CA THR A 41 16.99 1.91 0.38
C THR A 41 15.51 1.85 0.01
N MET A 42 15.14 2.41 -1.13
CA MET A 42 13.80 2.32 -1.69
C MET A 42 13.72 1.17 -2.69
N ALA A 43 12.69 0.34 -2.58
CA ALA A 43 12.39 -0.74 -3.52
C ALA A 43 10.96 -0.60 -4.09
N THR A 44 10.72 -1.21 -5.24
CA THR A 44 9.40 -1.25 -5.85
C THR A 44 8.55 -2.38 -5.28
N THR A 45 9.18 -3.52 -5.00
CA THR A 45 8.52 -4.73 -4.50
C THR A 45 9.12 -5.22 -3.19
N ALA A 46 8.31 -5.94 -2.41
CA ALA A 46 8.77 -6.55 -1.16
C ALA A 46 9.84 -7.63 -1.38
N ASP A 47 9.84 -8.28 -2.55
CA ASP A 47 10.81 -9.33 -2.91
C ASP A 47 12.22 -8.77 -3.08
N GLU A 48 12.37 -7.48 -3.37
CA GLU A 48 13.67 -6.80 -3.42
C GLU A 48 14.23 -6.54 -2.00
N LEU A 49 13.37 -6.19 -1.03
CA LEU A 49 13.78 -5.88 0.35
C LEU A 49 13.98 -7.12 1.23
N THR A 50 13.13 -8.13 1.06
CA THR A 50 13.11 -9.31 1.92
C THR A 50 14.46 -10.03 2.01
N PRO A 51 15.16 -10.30 0.89
CA PRO A 51 16.48 -10.94 0.96
C PRO A 51 17.55 -10.10 1.67
N LEU A 52 17.52 -8.77 1.48
CA LEU A 52 18.46 -7.85 2.13
C LEU A 52 18.25 -7.83 3.64
N PHE A 53 16.97 -7.81 4.07
CA PHE A 53 16.64 -7.85 5.49
C PHE A 53 17.03 -9.17 6.15
N ILE A 54 16.72 -10.31 5.52
CA ILE A 54 17.07 -11.65 6.05
C ILE A 54 18.59 -11.85 6.14
N LYS A 55 19.38 -11.28 5.21
CA LYS A 55 20.84 -11.31 5.23
C LYS A 55 21.45 -10.39 6.27
N GLY A 56 20.67 -9.47 6.85
CA GLY A 56 21.18 -8.44 7.75
C GLY A 56 21.83 -7.26 7.03
N ASP A 57 21.54 -7.07 5.74
CA ASP A 57 21.95 -5.87 4.98
C ASP A 57 21.06 -4.66 5.29
N LEU A 58 19.88 -4.87 5.87
CA LEU A 58 18.96 -3.85 6.40
C LEU A 58 18.66 -4.14 7.87
N ASP A 59 18.60 -3.09 8.68
CA ASP A 59 18.31 -3.16 10.11
C ASP A 59 16.80 -3.00 10.38
N ILE A 60 16.13 -2.17 9.60
CA ILE A 60 14.69 -1.88 9.71
C ILE A 60 14.09 -1.90 8.31
N VAL A 61 12.89 -2.46 8.18
CA VAL A 61 12.13 -2.41 6.91
C VAL A 61 10.69 -1.99 7.15
N ALA A 62 10.18 -1.10 6.30
CA ALA A 62 8.77 -0.77 6.21
C ALA A 62 8.12 -1.61 5.10
N VAL A 63 7.28 -2.55 5.51
CA VAL A 63 6.63 -3.53 4.63
C VAL A 63 5.15 -3.70 5.01
N PRO A 64 4.30 -4.26 4.12
CA PRO A 64 2.95 -4.64 4.48
C PRO A 64 2.91 -5.57 5.71
N ALA A 65 1.92 -5.37 6.59
CA ALA A 65 1.86 -6.06 7.89
C ALA A 65 1.84 -7.59 7.76
N ASN A 66 1.18 -8.14 6.74
CA ASN A 66 1.17 -9.59 6.48
C ASN A 66 2.58 -10.13 6.17
N LEU A 67 3.41 -9.37 5.45
CA LEU A 67 4.79 -9.76 5.18
C LEU A 67 5.63 -9.74 6.46
N GLY A 68 5.38 -8.81 7.37
CA GLY A 68 6.01 -8.81 8.69
C GLY A 68 5.78 -10.13 9.44
N ALA A 69 4.55 -10.67 9.40
CA ALA A 69 4.24 -11.98 9.99
C ALA A 69 4.99 -13.13 9.31
N VAL A 70 5.10 -13.09 7.97
CA VAL A 70 5.87 -14.08 7.20
C VAL A 70 7.37 -14.01 7.55
N LEU A 71 7.93 -12.80 7.67
CA LEU A 71 9.32 -12.59 8.08
C LEU A 71 9.57 -13.11 9.49
N TYR A 72 8.65 -12.87 10.43
CA TYR A 72 8.74 -13.41 11.77
C TYR A 72 8.85 -14.93 11.78
N GLN A 73 8.02 -15.62 10.99
CA GLN A 73 8.07 -17.08 10.87
C GLN A 73 9.37 -17.56 10.18
N LYS A 74 9.77 -16.92 9.08
CA LYS A 74 10.96 -17.32 8.31
C LYS A 74 12.27 -17.09 9.07
N THR A 75 12.30 -16.16 9.99
CA THR A 75 13.46 -15.86 10.81
C THR A 75 13.40 -16.50 12.20
N GLU A 76 12.45 -17.42 12.42
CA GLU A 76 12.26 -18.11 13.70
C GLU A 76 12.10 -17.14 14.89
N GLY A 77 11.37 -16.03 14.67
CA GLY A 77 11.13 -15.01 15.69
C GLY A 77 12.25 -13.98 15.87
N ASN A 78 13.27 -13.96 15.01
CA ASN A 78 14.39 -13.01 15.11
C ASN A 78 14.07 -11.62 14.54
N VAL A 79 12.81 -11.29 14.32
CA VAL A 79 12.37 -9.94 13.93
C VAL A 79 11.34 -9.42 14.93
N GLN A 80 11.23 -8.10 15.04
CA GLN A 80 10.26 -7.43 15.90
C GLN A 80 9.45 -6.42 15.11
N PHE A 81 8.16 -6.32 15.41
CA PHE A 81 7.33 -5.19 14.96
C PHE A 81 7.65 -3.99 15.84
N CYS A 82 8.19 -2.93 15.25
CA CYS A 82 8.53 -1.72 15.98
C CYS A 82 7.35 -0.75 16.06
N ALA A 83 6.61 -0.59 14.97
CA ALA A 83 5.49 0.36 14.87
C ALA A 83 4.58 0.05 13.68
N ILE A 84 3.35 0.56 13.74
CA ILE A 84 2.49 0.74 12.57
C ILE A 84 2.81 2.12 11.98
N ASN A 85 3.37 2.11 10.79
CA ASN A 85 3.86 3.32 10.12
C ASN A 85 2.78 4.01 9.27
N THR A 86 1.83 3.24 8.72
CA THR A 86 0.77 3.73 7.83
C THR A 86 -0.54 3.03 8.19
N LEU A 87 -1.61 3.79 8.36
CA LEU A 87 -2.97 3.28 8.55
C LEU A 87 -3.64 2.99 7.21
N GLY A 88 -4.96 2.73 7.20
CA GLY A 88 -5.71 2.46 5.98
C GLY A 88 -5.62 3.61 4.97
N VAL A 89 -5.31 3.28 3.71
CA VAL A 89 -5.03 4.26 2.64
C VAL A 89 -5.64 3.85 1.30
N LEU A 90 -6.50 2.82 1.28
CA LEU A 90 -7.06 2.26 0.06
C LEU A 90 -8.43 2.84 -0.25
N TYR A 91 -8.65 3.16 -1.52
CA TYR A 91 -9.89 3.73 -2.03
C TYR A 91 -10.30 3.05 -3.32
N ILE A 92 -11.61 2.89 -3.55
CA ILE A 92 -12.12 2.61 -4.89
C ILE A 92 -12.40 3.95 -5.55
N VAL A 93 -11.86 4.10 -6.75
CA VAL A 93 -12.06 5.26 -7.61
C VAL A 93 -12.68 4.83 -8.93
N GLU A 94 -13.45 5.72 -9.54
CA GLU A 94 -14.09 5.49 -10.84
C GLU A 94 -13.96 6.77 -11.68
N ASN A 95 -13.62 6.65 -12.96
CA ASN A 95 -13.60 7.80 -13.86
C ASN A 95 -14.79 7.78 -14.82
N GLY A 96 -15.39 8.95 -15.07
CA GLY A 96 -16.62 9.10 -15.85
C GLY A 96 -17.86 9.07 -14.99
N ASP A 97 -18.88 8.33 -15.42
CA ASP A 97 -20.14 8.21 -14.68
C ASP A 97 -19.94 7.40 -13.41
N VAL A 98 -20.53 7.88 -12.30
CA VAL A 98 -20.48 7.16 -11.02
C VAL A 98 -21.50 6.03 -11.03
N THR A 99 -20.99 4.79 -11.07
CA THR A 99 -21.81 3.57 -11.06
C THR A 99 -21.68 2.77 -9.75
N VAL A 100 -20.67 3.06 -8.95
CA VAL A 100 -20.39 2.42 -7.65
C VAL A 100 -20.74 3.38 -6.52
N LYS A 101 -21.60 2.95 -5.61
CA LYS A 101 -22.01 3.70 -4.41
C LYS A 101 -21.86 2.88 -3.13
N SER A 102 -21.74 1.57 -3.27
CA SER A 102 -21.52 0.61 -2.18
C SER A 102 -20.65 -0.54 -2.65
N ILE A 103 -20.21 -1.40 -1.73
CA ILE A 103 -19.42 -2.61 -2.06
C ILE A 103 -20.23 -3.54 -2.96
N GLU A 104 -21.53 -3.68 -2.77
CA GLU A 104 -22.40 -4.55 -3.56
C GLU A 104 -22.48 -4.14 -5.04
N ASP A 105 -22.34 -2.84 -5.34
CA ASP A 105 -22.34 -2.33 -6.72
C ASP A 105 -21.11 -2.78 -7.52
N LEU A 106 -20.09 -3.34 -6.85
CA LEU A 106 -18.93 -3.94 -7.51
C LEU A 106 -19.24 -5.28 -8.19
N LYS A 107 -20.41 -5.87 -7.92
CA LYS A 107 -20.83 -7.12 -8.56
C LYS A 107 -20.89 -6.98 -10.08
N GLY A 108 -20.23 -7.91 -10.78
CA GLY A 108 -20.10 -7.92 -12.23
C GLY A 108 -19.12 -6.88 -12.80
N LYS A 109 -18.40 -6.16 -11.93
CA LYS A 109 -17.42 -5.15 -12.34
C LYS A 109 -16.01 -5.72 -12.41
N THR A 110 -15.16 -5.01 -13.15
CA THR A 110 -13.71 -5.24 -13.17
C THR A 110 -13.01 -4.10 -12.44
N ILE A 111 -12.14 -4.42 -11.49
CA ILE A 111 -11.35 -3.48 -10.71
C ILE A 111 -9.89 -3.63 -11.10
N LEU A 112 -9.23 -2.54 -11.47
CA LEU A 112 -7.78 -2.53 -11.61
C LEU A 112 -7.15 -2.30 -10.25
N ALA A 113 -6.16 -3.10 -9.87
CA ALA A 113 -5.53 -3.00 -8.56
C ALA A 113 -4.04 -3.35 -8.61
N THR A 114 -3.31 -2.97 -7.57
CA THR A 114 -1.94 -3.41 -7.29
C THR A 114 -1.87 -4.08 -5.93
N GLY A 115 -0.78 -4.79 -5.68
CA GLY A 115 -0.53 -5.41 -4.38
C GLY A 115 -1.15 -6.80 -4.21
N GLN A 116 -1.18 -7.59 -5.31
CA GLN A 116 -1.52 -9.01 -5.24
C GLN A 116 -0.59 -9.73 -4.25
N GLY A 117 -1.15 -10.64 -3.46
CA GLY A 117 -0.41 -11.36 -2.41
C GLY A 117 -0.10 -10.53 -1.15
N SER A 118 -0.61 -9.30 -1.05
CA SER A 118 -0.33 -8.41 0.07
C SER A 118 -1.61 -7.77 0.67
N THR A 119 -1.44 -6.85 1.61
CA THR A 119 -2.56 -6.21 2.34
C THR A 119 -3.68 -5.68 1.43
N PRO A 120 -3.42 -5.04 0.27
CA PRO A 120 -4.51 -4.58 -0.60
C PRO A 120 -5.44 -5.70 -1.06
N GLU A 121 -4.90 -6.83 -1.52
CA GLU A 121 -5.73 -7.97 -1.91
C GLU A 121 -6.51 -8.55 -0.74
N MET A 122 -5.86 -8.71 0.41
CA MET A 122 -6.50 -9.25 1.61
C MET A 122 -7.64 -8.38 2.09
N ALA A 123 -7.45 -7.04 2.11
CA ALA A 123 -8.48 -6.09 2.51
C ALA A 123 -9.68 -6.11 1.55
N LEU A 124 -9.43 -6.08 0.24
CA LEU A 124 -10.49 -6.13 -0.76
C LEU A 124 -11.25 -7.46 -0.68
N THR A 125 -10.54 -8.59 -0.59
CA THR A 125 -11.15 -9.92 -0.48
C THR A 125 -12.05 -10.02 0.75
N TYR A 126 -11.58 -9.53 1.90
CA TYR A 126 -12.35 -9.55 3.13
C TYR A 126 -13.62 -8.70 3.01
N LEU A 127 -13.50 -7.45 2.55
CA LEU A 127 -14.65 -6.56 2.40
C LEU A 127 -15.69 -7.13 1.42
N LEU A 128 -15.26 -7.63 0.28
CA LEU A 128 -16.16 -8.28 -0.68
C LEU A 128 -16.88 -9.47 -0.05
N ALA A 129 -16.15 -10.33 0.69
CA ALA A 129 -16.74 -11.49 1.34
C ALA A 129 -17.79 -11.13 2.40
N GLN A 130 -17.60 -10.04 3.17
CA GLN A 130 -18.59 -9.55 4.14
C GLN A 130 -19.90 -9.11 3.45
N HIS A 131 -19.84 -8.71 2.18
CA HIS A 131 -21.00 -8.35 1.35
C HIS A 131 -21.45 -9.48 0.41
N GLY A 132 -20.98 -10.72 0.65
CA GLY A 132 -21.39 -11.90 -0.12
C GLY A 132 -20.85 -11.95 -1.56
N LEU A 133 -19.74 -11.24 -1.82
CA LEU A 133 -19.09 -11.20 -3.13
C LEU A 133 -17.76 -11.95 -3.11
N THR A 134 -17.41 -12.60 -4.21
CA THR A 134 -16.18 -13.38 -4.36
C THR A 134 -15.38 -12.88 -5.56
N ILE A 135 -14.07 -12.66 -5.37
CA ILE A 135 -13.15 -12.35 -6.47
C ILE A 135 -13.05 -13.56 -7.40
N GLY A 136 -13.18 -13.31 -8.70
CA GLY A 136 -13.13 -14.32 -9.75
C GLY A 136 -14.50 -14.92 -10.11
N GLU A 137 -15.52 -14.75 -9.24
CA GLU A 137 -16.90 -15.18 -9.52
C GLU A 137 -17.82 -13.97 -9.70
N ASP A 138 -17.91 -13.11 -8.70
CA ASP A 138 -18.79 -11.93 -8.69
C ASP A 138 -18.06 -10.65 -9.14
N VAL A 139 -16.77 -10.54 -8.82
CA VAL A 139 -15.93 -9.37 -9.12
C VAL A 139 -14.64 -9.82 -9.78
N THR A 140 -14.29 -9.21 -10.90
CA THR A 140 -13.00 -9.44 -11.54
C THR A 140 -11.98 -8.43 -11.04
N VAL A 141 -10.78 -8.89 -10.67
CA VAL A 141 -9.67 -7.99 -10.32
C VAL A 141 -8.53 -8.23 -11.30
N GLU A 142 -8.15 -7.18 -12.01
CA GLU A 142 -6.96 -7.18 -12.86
C GLU A 142 -5.79 -6.59 -12.07
N TRP A 143 -4.85 -7.45 -11.71
CA TRP A 143 -3.67 -7.07 -10.95
C TRP A 143 -2.60 -6.49 -11.87
N LYS A 144 -2.14 -5.28 -11.56
CA LYS A 144 -1.04 -4.60 -12.24
C LYS A 144 0.20 -4.60 -11.34
N ASN A 145 1.37 -4.51 -11.95
CA ASN A 145 2.63 -4.45 -11.21
C ASN A 145 2.82 -3.11 -10.51
N GLU A 146 2.46 -2.02 -11.21
CA GLU A 146 2.62 -0.66 -10.71
C GLU A 146 1.33 0.16 -10.83
N THR A 147 1.12 1.05 -9.87
CA THR A 147 -0.02 1.99 -9.88
C THR A 147 0.01 2.95 -11.07
N SER A 148 1.20 3.24 -11.60
CA SER A 148 1.38 4.05 -12.80
C SER A 148 0.69 3.45 -14.03
N GLU A 149 0.61 2.13 -14.15
CA GLU A 149 -0.11 1.43 -15.22
C GLU A 149 -1.61 1.70 -15.13
N ILE A 150 -2.17 1.64 -13.91
CA ILE A 150 -3.58 1.94 -13.67
C ILE A 150 -3.90 3.39 -14.04
N LEU A 151 -3.06 4.34 -13.63
CA LEU A 151 -3.23 5.75 -13.96
C LEU A 151 -3.20 5.98 -15.48
N ALA A 152 -2.31 5.30 -16.21
CA ALA A 152 -2.25 5.38 -17.65
C ALA A 152 -3.53 4.84 -18.30
N GLU A 153 -4.07 3.72 -17.84
CA GLU A 153 -5.34 3.19 -18.32
C GLU A 153 -6.50 4.16 -18.05
N MET A 154 -6.61 4.70 -16.84
CA MET A 154 -7.66 5.67 -16.47
C MET A 154 -7.57 6.97 -17.25
N THR A 155 -6.37 7.39 -17.67
CA THR A 155 -6.18 8.57 -18.51
C THR A 155 -6.63 8.33 -19.95
N ASN A 156 -6.49 7.09 -20.45
CA ASN A 156 -6.75 6.74 -21.85
C ASN A 156 -8.19 6.27 -22.12
N ARG A 157 -8.94 5.87 -21.10
CA ARG A 157 -10.33 5.42 -21.24
C ARG A 157 -11.18 5.82 -20.04
N THR A 158 -12.49 5.98 -20.26
CA THR A 158 -13.49 6.24 -19.21
C THR A 158 -14.17 4.97 -18.74
N GLY A 159 -14.86 5.03 -17.59
CA GLY A 159 -15.58 3.89 -17.02
C GLY A 159 -14.64 2.86 -16.39
N VAL A 160 -13.44 3.26 -15.99
CA VAL A 160 -12.47 2.41 -15.30
C VAL A 160 -12.71 2.51 -13.80
N ILE A 161 -12.83 1.37 -13.14
CA ILE A 161 -12.87 1.26 -11.69
C ILE A 161 -11.50 0.75 -11.23
N ALA A 162 -10.92 1.40 -10.23
CA ALA A 162 -9.63 1.01 -9.70
C ALA A 162 -9.60 1.09 -8.17
N MET A 163 -8.80 0.22 -7.56
CA MET A 163 -8.40 0.35 -6.16
C MET A 163 -7.01 1.01 -6.11
N LEU A 164 -6.97 2.21 -5.56
CA LEU A 164 -5.74 3.00 -5.47
C LEU A 164 -5.40 3.34 -4.02
N PRO A 165 -4.10 3.30 -3.66
CA PRO A 165 -3.65 3.84 -2.39
C PRO A 165 -3.39 5.37 -2.48
N GLN A 166 -3.38 6.07 -1.33
CA GLN A 166 -2.72 7.36 -1.28
C GLN A 166 -1.19 7.18 -1.40
N PRO A 167 -0.47 8.11 -2.06
CA PRO A 167 -0.92 9.40 -2.63
C PRO A 167 -1.48 9.29 -4.06
N TYR A 168 -1.59 8.10 -4.60
CA TYR A 168 -1.97 7.92 -6.00
C TYR A 168 -3.40 8.35 -6.32
N VAL A 169 -4.31 8.30 -5.35
CA VAL A 169 -5.66 8.89 -5.50
C VAL A 169 -5.55 10.40 -5.77
N THR A 170 -4.71 11.11 -5.02
CA THR A 170 -4.46 12.54 -5.22
C THR A 170 -3.81 12.80 -6.59
N VAL A 171 -2.80 12.00 -6.96
CA VAL A 171 -2.14 12.11 -8.28
C VAL A 171 -3.14 11.83 -9.41
N ALA A 172 -4.00 10.82 -9.27
CA ALA A 172 -5.04 10.52 -10.23
C ALA A 172 -5.99 11.71 -10.41
N GLY A 173 -6.40 12.35 -9.32
CA GLY A 173 -7.25 13.55 -9.36
C GLY A 173 -6.68 14.73 -10.15
N THR A 174 -5.36 14.77 -10.36
CA THR A 174 -4.71 15.81 -11.18
C THR A 174 -4.54 15.42 -12.65
N LYS A 175 -4.69 14.15 -13.02
CA LYS A 175 -4.37 13.61 -14.34
C LYS A 175 -5.55 12.98 -15.07
N VAL A 176 -6.50 12.44 -14.33
CA VAL A 176 -7.64 11.70 -14.84
C VAL A 176 -8.87 12.59 -14.81
N GLU A 177 -9.48 12.80 -15.96
CA GLU A 177 -10.72 13.57 -16.05
C GLU A 177 -11.88 12.83 -15.39
N ASN A 178 -12.74 13.59 -14.71
CA ASN A 178 -13.93 13.07 -14.02
C ASN A 178 -13.62 11.89 -13.07
N LEU A 179 -12.50 11.97 -12.35
CA LEU A 179 -12.19 11.01 -11.30
C LEU A 179 -13.09 11.22 -10.09
N ASN A 180 -13.73 10.17 -9.65
CA ASN A 180 -14.55 10.13 -8.44
C ASN A 180 -13.93 9.13 -7.46
N VAL A 181 -13.77 9.54 -6.20
CA VAL A 181 -13.48 8.62 -5.09
C VAL A 181 -14.83 8.12 -4.59
N VAL A 182 -15.13 6.86 -4.87
CA VAL A 182 -16.46 6.29 -4.64
C VAL A 182 -16.57 5.53 -3.33
N LEU A 183 -15.48 4.83 -2.89
CA LEU A 183 -15.45 4.15 -1.60
C LEU A 183 -14.12 4.42 -0.89
N ASP A 184 -14.19 4.65 0.42
CA ASP A 184 -13.05 4.63 1.35
C ASP A 184 -13.04 3.28 2.06
N LEU A 185 -12.09 2.39 1.72
CA LEU A 185 -12.09 1.02 2.25
C LEU A 185 -11.83 0.97 3.76
N THR A 186 -11.23 2.01 4.35
CA THR A 186 -11.11 2.12 5.81
C THR A 186 -12.47 2.34 6.45
N LYS A 187 -13.28 3.21 5.85
CA LYS A 187 -14.65 3.48 6.32
C LYS A 187 -15.54 2.26 6.13
N GLU A 188 -15.51 1.65 4.93
CA GLU A 188 -16.27 0.42 4.67
C GLU A 188 -15.94 -0.69 5.68
N TRP A 189 -14.66 -0.80 6.09
CA TRP A 189 -14.24 -1.75 7.11
C TRP A 189 -14.80 -1.42 8.50
N GLN A 190 -14.80 -0.13 8.88
CA GLN A 190 -15.34 0.31 10.17
C GLN A 190 -16.86 0.16 10.27
N ASP A 191 -17.54 0.25 9.14
CA ASP A 191 -19.00 0.13 9.04
C ASP A 191 -19.49 -1.34 9.07
N LEU A 192 -18.59 -2.33 9.16
CA LEU A 192 -18.92 -3.77 9.30
C LEU A 192 -19.32 -4.20 10.71
N ASP A 193 -19.14 -3.36 11.75
CA ASP A 193 -19.38 -3.66 13.18
C ASP A 193 -20.86 -3.49 13.60
#